data_8a41a0169092878535634172ae90ef68
#
_entry.id   8a41a0169092878535634172ae90ef68
#
_cell.length_a   1.000
_cell.length_b   1.000
_cell.length_c   1.000
_cell.angle_alpha   90.00
_cell.angle_beta   90.00
_cell.angle_gamma   90.00
#
_symmetry.space_group_name_H-M   'P 1'
#
loop_
_entity.id
_entity.type
_entity.pdbx_description
1 polymer ?
#
loop_
_entity_poly.entity_id
_entity_poly.type
_entity_poly.pdbx_seq_one_letter_code
_entity_poly.pdbx_strand_id
1 'polypeptide(L)'
;MTTMTKPSQALIWMGGFLIAVGLLVSLVAARLVENFQANPFFNGVILAVLVFGVFVNVRQVLLLARDVEWIELFKRSPPDRPLPIRPKLLAPMARMIGTRERGGFSLSSASLRSILDSVYLRLEESRDLSRYLVGLAIFLGLLGTFWGLLVTIRAVADIIGSLGVGA
;
A
#
# COMPACT_ATOMS: atom_id res chain seq x y z
N MET A 1 -24.28 -17.26 -6.20
CA MET A 1 -22.95 -17.32 -6.85
C MET A 1 -22.28 -15.97 -6.62
N THR A 2 -21.57 -15.81 -5.52
CA THR A 2 -20.80 -14.60 -5.25
C THR A 2 -19.54 -14.67 -6.10
N THR A 3 -19.50 -13.88 -7.16
CA THR A 3 -18.31 -13.65 -7.97
C THR A 3 -17.26 -13.01 -7.08
N MET A 4 -16.28 -13.80 -6.61
CA MET A 4 -15.10 -13.22 -5.97
C MET A 4 -14.48 -12.25 -6.98
N THR A 5 -14.38 -10.99 -6.59
CA THR A 5 -13.68 -9.98 -7.39
C THR A 5 -12.25 -10.46 -7.59
N LYS A 6 -11.91 -10.77 -8.83
CA LYS A 6 -10.57 -11.29 -9.15
C LYS A 6 -9.53 -10.24 -8.74
N PRO A 7 -8.45 -10.62 -8.06
CA PRO A 7 -7.39 -9.68 -7.65
C PRO A 7 -6.76 -8.94 -8.85
N SER A 8 -6.86 -9.50 -10.06
CA SER A 8 -6.52 -8.83 -11.31
C SER A 8 -7.34 -7.56 -11.56
N GLN A 9 -8.60 -7.53 -11.14
CA GLN A 9 -9.47 -6.36 -11.29
C GLN A 9 -9.00 -5.21 -10.38
N ALA A 10 -8.60 -5.51 -9.15
CA ALA A 10 -8.02 -4.51 -8.25
C ALA A 10 -6.70 -3.92 -8.79
N LEU A 11 -5.85 -4.77 -9.38
CA LEU A 11 -4.60 -4.32 -10.02
C LEU A 11 -4.88 -3.42 -11.24
N ILE A 12 -5.87 -3.73 -12.06
CA ILE A 12 -6.27 -2.90 -13.22
C ILE A 12 -6.77 -1.53 -12.76
N TRP A 13 -7.63 -1.48 -11.75
CA TRP A 13 -8.11 -0.22 -11.19
C TRP A 13 -6.99 0.62 -10.56
N MET A 14 -6.09 -0.02 -9.83
CA MET A 14 -4.94 0.64 -9.24
C MET A 14 -3.97 1.16 -10.30
N GLY A 15 -3.68 0.36 -11.33
CA GLY A 15 -2.87 0.77 -12.49
C GLY A 15 -3.51 1.94 -13.25
N GLY A 16 -4.81 1.86 -13.54
CA GLY A 16 -5.56 2.93 -14.19
C GLY A 16 -5.53 4.24 -13.39
N PHE A 17 -5.71 4.16 -12.07
CA PHE A 17 -5.61 5.33 -11.20
C PHE A 17 -4.20 5.94 -11.20
N LEU A 18 -3.15 5.11 -11.12
CA LEU A 18 -1.76 5.59 -11.16
C LEU A 18 -1.43 6.25 -12.50
N ILE A 19 -1.93 5.70 -13.61
CA ILE A 19 -1.77 6.30 -14.95
C ILE A 19 -2.49 7.66 -15.01
N ALA A 20 -3.73 7.75 -14.52
CA ALA A 20 -4.48 8.99 -14.49
C ALA A 20 -3.77 10.08 -13.66
N VAL A 21 -3.26 9.72 -12.48
CA VAL A 21 -2.46 10.60 -11.64
C VAL A 21 -1.17 11.01 -12.34
N GLY A 22 -0.47 10.08 -12.99
CA GLY A 22 0.76 10.35 -13.76
C GLY A 22 0.52 11.34 -14.90
N LEU A 23 -0.61 11.21 -15.61
CA LEU A 23 -1.01 12.16 -16.66
C LEU A 23 -1.28 13.56 -16.08
N LEU A 24 -2.01 13.65 -14.97
CA LEU A 24 -2.25 14.93 -14.29
C LEU A 24 -0.94 15.58 -13.83
N VAL A 25 -0.03 14.80 -13.24
CA VAL A 25 1.29 15.26 -12.82
C VAL A 25 2.10 15.76 -14.03
N SER A 26 2.04 15.06 -15.17
CA SER A 26 2.77 15.45 -16.37
C SER A 26 2.32 16.81 -16.94
N LEU A 27 1.03 17.16 -16.82
CA LEU A 27 0.51 18.47 -17.25
C LEU A 27 1.09 19.63 -16.42
N VAL A 28 1.45 19.39 -15.18
CA VAL A 28 1.96 20.41 -14.23
C VAL A 28 3.47 20.22 -13.97
N ALA A 29 4.11 19.30 -14.69
CA ALA A 29 5.47 18.87 -14.40
C ALA A 29 6.50 20.01 -14.35
N ALA A 30 6.42 20.98 -15.24
CA ALA A 30 7.34 22.13 -15.27
C ALA A 30 7.27 22.92 -13.95
N ARG A 31 6.05 23.22 -13.47
CA ARG A 31 5.83 23.92 -12.20
C ARG A 31 6.23 23.07 -11.00
N LEU A 32 6.00 21.76 -11.08
CA LEU A 32 6.39 20.83 -10.01
C LEU A 32 7.90 20.74 -9.87
N VAL A 33 8.66 20.72 -10.97
CA VAL A 33 10.12 20.70 -10.93
C VAL A 33 10.70 21.99 -10.32
N GLU A 34 10.19 23.14 -10.70
CA GLU A 34 10.57 24.42 -10.10
C GLU A 34 10.33 24.41 -8.58
N ASN A 35 9.10 24.05 -8.17
CA ASN A 35 8.74 23.96 -6.75
C ASN A 35 9.54 22.90 -5.99
N PHE A 36 9.89 21.80 -6.66
CA PHE A 36 10.73 20.75 -6.06
C PHE A 36 12.12 21.27 -5.71
N GLN A 37 12.71 22.09 -6.59
CA GLN A 37 14.03 22.69 -6.38
C GLN A 37 14.05 23.74 -5.25
N ALA A 38 12.91 24.36 -4.93
CA ALA A 38 12.80 25.30 -3.83
C ALA A 38 13.10 24.65 -2.46
N ASN A 39 12.76 23.37 -2.28
CA ASN A 39 13.09 22.63 -1.07
C ASN A 39 13.28 21.12 -1.34
N PRO A 40 14.43 20.73 -1.92
CA PRO A 40 14.64 19.38 -2.44
C PRO A 40 14.63 18.31 -1.32
N PHE A 41 15.03 18.68 -0.10
CA PHE A 41 15.04 17.73 1.02
C PHE A 41 13.61 17.31 1.42
N PHE A 42 12.74 18.29 1.73
CA PHE A 42 11.36 18.00 2.14
C PHE A 42 10.57 17.33 1.02
N ASN A 43 10.66 17.86 -0.19
CA ASN A 43 9.96 17.32 -1.34
C ASN A 43 10.46 15.92 -1.69
N GLY A 44 11.76 15.65 -1.52
CA GLY A 44 12.36 14.33 -1.66
C GLY A 44 11.82 13.31 -0.66
N VAL A 45 11.67 13.71 0.61
CA VAL A 45 11.08 12.84 1.66
C VAL A 45 9.62 12.52 1.35
N ILE A 46 8.82 13.51 0.93
CA ILE A 46 7.41 13.29 0.56
C ILE A 46 7.32 12.32 -0.63
N LEU A 47 8.14 12.51 -1.65
CA LEU A 47 8.17 11.63 -2.82
C LEU A 47 8.60 10.21 -2.44
N ALA A 48 9.59 10.07 -1.56
CA ALA A 48 10.05 8.77 -1.07
C ALA A 48 8.94 8.03 -0.32
N VAL A 49 8.19 8.70 0.56
CA VAL A 49 7.05 8.12 1.28
C VAL A 49 5.93 7.73 0.32
N LEU A 50 5.65 8.54 -0.70
CA LEU A 50 4.66 8.22 -1.73
C LEU A 50 5.05 6.95 -2.51
N VAL A 51 6.28 6.89 -3.02
CA VAL A 51 6.78 5.74 -3.78
C VAL A 51 6.78 4.48 -2.92
N PHE A 52 7.23 4.60 -1.67
CA PHE A 52 7.21 3.49 -0.72
C PHE A 52 5.77 3.03 -0.42
N GLY A 53 4.84 3.95 -0.24
CA GLY A 53 3.43 3.64 -0.03
C GLY A 53 2.81 2.91 -1.22
N VAL A 54 3.06 3.36 -2.44
CA VAL A 54 2.63 2.67 -3.67
C VAL A 54 3.24 1.27 -3.75
N PHE A 55 4.55 1.14 -3.49
CA PHE A 55 5.24 -0.15 -3.51
C PHE A 55 4.63 -1.14 -2.50
N VAL A 56 4.38 -0.70 -1.27
CA VAL A 56 3.75 -1.53 -0.23
C VAL A 56 2.36 -1.99 -0.67
N ASN A 57 1.53 -1.09 -1.20
CA ASN A 57 0.18 -1.44 -1.66
C ASN A 57 0.20 -2.43 -2.83
N VAL A 58 1.06 -2.22 -3.84
CA VAL A 58 1.22 -3.15 -4.96
C VAL A 58 1.65 -4.52 -4.45
N ARG A 59 2.65 -4.57 -3.58
CA ARG A 59 3.13 -5.81 -2.99
C ARG A 59 2.04 -6.56 -2.21
N GLN A 60 1.21 -5.85 -1.45
CA GLN A 60 0.09 -6.45 -0.70
C GLN A 60 -0.94 -7.08 -1.64
N VAL A 61 -1.33 -6.39 -2.71
CA VAL A 61 -2.28 -6.92 -3.70
C VAL A 61 -1.71 -8.15 -4.41
N LEU A 62 -0.42 -8.13 -4.77
CA LEU A 62 0.24 -9.27 -5.40
C LEU A 62 0.33 -10.50 -4.47
N LEU A 63 0.57 -10.28 -3.18
CA LEU A 63 0.56 -11.35 -2.18
C LEU A 63 -0.83 -11.97 -2.03
N LEU A 64 -1.85 -11.13 -1.94
CA LEU A 64 -3.24 -11.58 -1.85
C LEU A 64 -3.68 -12.34 -3.12
N ALA A 65 -3.24 -11.90 -4.30
CA ALA A 65 -3.52 -12.57 -5.56
C ALA A 65 -3.04 -14.02 -5.56
N ARG A 66 -1.85 -14.27 -5.01
CA ARG A 66 -1.27 -15.63 -4.89
C ARG A 66 -2.08 -16.52 -3.95
N ASP A 67 -2.58 -15.96 -2.85
CA ASP A 67 -3.37 -16.71 -1.89
C ASP A 67 -4.77 -17.06 -2.46
N VAL A 68 -5.36 -16.15 -3.23
CA VAL A 68 -6.63 -16.40 -3.95
C VAL A 68 -6.44 -17.49 -5.03
N GLU A 69 -5.34 -17.43 -5.80
CA GLU A 69 -5.01 -18.45 -6.78
C GLU A 69 -4.85 -19.84 -6.13
N TRP A 70 -4.20 -19.91 -4.96
CA TRP A 70 -4.07 -21.14 -4.21
C TRP A 70 -5.44 -21.70 -3.80
N ILE A 71 -6.38 -20.87 -3.34
CA ILE A 71 -7.75 -21.30 -3.00
C ILE A 71 -8.47 -21.86 -4.23
N GLU A 72 -8.34 -21.20 -5.37
CA GLU A 72 -8.99 -21.67 -6.62
C GLU A 72 -8.40 -23.02 -7.07
N LEU A 73 -7.09 -23.18 -7.02
CA LEU A 73 -6.42 -24.45 -7.33
C LEU A 73 -6.83 -25.54 -6.34
N PHE A 74 -6.88 -25.21 -5.05
CA PHE A 74 -7.32 -26.16 -4.02
C PHE A 74 -8.74 -26.67 -4.25
N LYS A 75 -9.67 -25.80 -4.68
CA LYS A 75 -11.05 -26.18 -5.00
C LYS A 75 -11.15 -27.09 -6.24
N ARG A 76 -10.22 -26.98 -7.17
CA ARG A 76 -10.24 -27.70 -8.45
C ARG A 76 -9.39 -28.98 -8.45
N SER A 77 -8.43 -29.08 -7.50
CA SER A 77 -7.50 -30.22 -7.46
C SER A 77 -8.08 -31.38 -6.66
N PRO A 78 -7.86 -32.64 -7.12
CA PRO A 78 -8.17 -33.82 -6.33
C PRO A 78 -7.36 -33.83 -5.03
N PRO A 79 -7.88 -34.47 -3.95
CA PRO A 79 -7.28 -34.42 -2.61
C PRO A 79 -5.85 -34.97 -2.51
N ASP A 80 -5.41 -35.79 -3.46
CA ASP A 80 -4.10 -36.50 -3.41
C ASP A 80 -2.94 -35.76 -4.11
N ARG A 81 -3.16 -34.57 -4.69
CA ARG A 81 -2.11 -33.88 -5.43
C ARG A 81 -1.53 -32.71 -4.62
N PRO A 82 -0.20 -32.67 -4.37
CA PRO A 82 0.43 -31.53 -3.74
C PRO A 82 0.30 -30.29 -4.65
N LEU A 83 -0.18 -29.19 -4.09
CA LEU A 83 -0.35 -27.95 -4.84
C LEU A 83 1.01 -27.26 -5.08
N PRO A 84 1.28 -26.80 -6.31
CA PRO A 84 2.56 -26.20 -6.67
C PRO A 84 2.80 -24.81 -6.04
N ILE A 85 1.74 -24.18 -5.53
CA ILE A 85 1.79 -22.83 -4.96
C ILE A 85 1.67 -22.92 -3.45
N ARG A 86 2.59 -22.25 -2.73
CA ARG A 86 2.52 -22.12 -1.26
C ARG A 86 1.93 -20.78 -0.89
N PRO A 87 0.75 -20.71 -0.25
CA PRO A 87 0.15 -19.48 0.20
C PRO A 87 0.98 -18.88 1.33
N LYS A 88 1.03 -17.54 1.44
CA LYS A 88 1.74 -16.87 2.54
C LYS A 88 0.81 -16.52 3.69
N LEU A 89 -0.33 -15.91 3.39
CA LEU A 89 -1.34 -15.56 4.39
C LEU A 89 -2.07 -16.80 4.90
N LEU A 90 -2.39 -17.74 4.01
CA LEU A 90 -3.07 -18.99 4.31
C LEU A 90 -2.10 -20.14 4.67
N ALA A 91 -0.82 -19.85 4.92
CA ALA A 91 0.16 -20.87 5.28
C ALA A 91 -0.24 -21.73 6.50
N PRO A 92 -0.84 -21.19 7.59
CA PRO A 92 -1.32 -22.02 8.69
C PRO A 92 -2.41 -23.00 8.26
N MET A 93 -3.35 -22.55 7.42
CA MET A 93 -4.41 -23.39 6.86
C MET A 93 -3.84 -24.48 5.95
N ALA A 94 -2.91 -24.13 5.07
CA ALA A 94 -2.26 -25.07 4.16
C ALA A 94 -1.48 -26.17 4.93
N ARG A 95 -0.80 -25.83 6.03
CA ARG A 95 -0.11 -26.79 6.89
C ARG A 95 -1.07 -27.75 7.59
N MET A 96 -2.19 -27.22 8.11
CA MET A 96 -3.19 -28.05 8.79
C MET A 96 -3.87 -29.03 7.83
N ILE A 97 -4.12 -28.61 6.59
CA ILE A 97 -4.70 -29.48 5.57
C ILE A 97 -3.69 -30.56 5.15
N GLY A 98 -2.43 -30.20 4.89
CA GLY A 98 -1.39 -31.13 4.45
C GLY A 98 -0.97 -32.16 5.51
N THR A 99 -1.17 -31.91 6.80
CA THR A 99 -0.93 -32.88 7.87
C THR A 99 -2.09 -33.86 8.07
N ARG A 100 -3.26 -33.58 7.51
CA ARG A 100 -4.49 -34.35 7.71
C ARG A 100 -4.85 -35.34 6.60
N GLU A 101 -4.08 -35.44 5.53
CA GLU A 101 -4.27 -36.42 4.46
C GLU A 101 -4.20 -37.87 4.93
N ARG A 102 -3.84 -38.12 6.20
CA ARG A 102 -3.66 -39.49 6.77
C ARG A 102 -4.77 -39.97 7.72
N GLY A 103 -5.82 -39.22 7.95
CA GLY A 103 -6.92 -39.68 8.82
C GLY A 103 -8.07 -38.68 8.85
N GLY A 104 -9.16 -39.01 8.22
CA GLY A 104 -10.49 -38.44 8.22
C GLY A 104 -10.60 -36.93 8.55
N PHE A 105 -11.05 -36.14 7.59
CA PHE A 105 -11.21 -34.69 7.68
C PHE A 105 -12.36 -34.28 8.60
N SER A 106 -12.10 -34.04 9.88
CA SER A 106 -13.04 -33.32 10.74
C SER A 106 -12.33 -32.11 11.36
N LEU A 107 -12.45 -30.95 10.70
CA LEU A 107 -12.08 -29.70 11.33
C LEU A 107 -13.11 -29.39 12.42
N SER A 108 -12.65 -29.30 13.66
CA SER A 108 -13.46 -28.74 14.75
C SER A 108 -13.82 -27.29 14.34
N SER A 109 -15.07 -26.90 14.56
CA SER A 109 -15.55 -25.52 14.32
C SER A 109 -14.66 -24.48 15.04
N ALA A 110 -14.10 -24.82 16.19
CA ALA A 110 -13.17 -23.98 16.93
C ALA A 110 -11.83 -23.79 16.19
N SER A 111 -11.28 -24.86 15.59
CA SER A 111 -10.03 -24.76 14.81
C SER A 111 -10.20 -23.94 13.55
N LEU A 112 -11.34 -24.07 12.87
CA LEU A 112 -11.64 -23.26 11.67
C LEU A 112 -11.77 -21.77 12.04
N ARG A 113 -12.44 -21.46 13.16
CA ARG A 113 -12.60 -20.10 13.64
C ARG A 113 -11.25 -19.46 13.97
N SER A 114 -10.38 -20.17 14.69
CA SER A 114 -9.03 -19.70 15.01
C SER A 114 -8.19 -19.39 13.78
N ILE A 115 -8.32 -20.20 12.72
CA ILE A 115 -7.63 -19.95 11.43
C ILE A 115 -8.19 -18.68 10.76
N LEU A 116 -9.51 -18.54 10.70
CA LEU A 116 -10.14 -17.36 10.13
C LEU A 116 -9.74 -16.08 10.89
N ASP A 117 -9.72 -16.13 12.20
CA ASP A 117 -9.30 -15.01 13.05
C ASP A 117 -7.83 -14.64 12.78
N SER A 118 -6.95 -15.63 12.62
CA SER A 118 -5.53 -15.38 12.32
C SER A 118 -5.33 -14.75 10.93
N VAL A 119 -6.12 -15.15 9.93
CA VAL A 119 -6.09 -14.57 8.59
C VAL A 119 -6.65 -13.14 8.63
N TYR A 120 -7.75 -12.94 9.35
CA TYR A 120 -8.36 -11.62 9.52
C TYR A 120 -7.39 -10.61 10.14
N LEU A 121 -6.72 -10.98 11.24
CA LEU A 121 -5.72 -10.15 11.91
C LEU A 121 -4.56 -9.75 10.96
N ARG A 122 -4.08 -10.66 10.14
CA ARG A 122 -3.02 -10.34 9.16
C ARG A 122 -3.48 -9.39 8.07
N LEU A 123 -4.73 -9.51 7.62
CA LEU A 123 -5.29 -8.58 6.65
C LEU A 123 -5.50 -7.19 7.25
N GLU A 124 -5.93 -7.12 8.51
CA GLU A 124 -6.10 -5.87 9.26
C GLU A 124 -4.75 -5.16 9.46
N GLU A 125 -3.72 -5.88 9.92
CA GLU A 125 -2.35 -5.35 10.05
C GLU A 125 -1.82 -4.77 8.73
N SER A 126 -2.07 -5.46 7.63
CA SER A 126 -1.69 -4.99 6.29
C SER A 126 -2.42 -3.69 5.90
N ARG A 127 -3.70 -3.58 6.23
CA ARG A 127 -4.53 -2.39 6.00
C ARG A 127 -4.08 -1.20 6.85
N ASP A 128 -3.73 -1.45 8.11
CA ASP A 128 -3.28 -0.42 9.04
C ASP A 128 -1.96 0.21 8.59
N LEU A 129 -1.04 -0.58 8.07
CA LEU A 129 0.19 -0.05 7.48
C LEU A 129 -0.09 0.90 6.32
N SER A 130 -1.01 0.55 5.42
CA SER A 130 -1.39 1.42 4.30
C SER A 130 -2.03 2.72 4.80
N ARG A 131 -2.92 2.64 5.80
CA ARG A 131 -3.55 3.80 6.42
C ARG A 131 -2.54 4.71 7.10
N TYR A 132 -1.56 4.12 7.80
CA TYR A 132 -0.46 4.87 8.42
C TYR A 132 0.36 5.64 7.38
N LEU A 133 0.73 5.01 6.26
CA LEU A 133 1.48 5.66 5.19
C LEU A 133 0.71 6.82 4.55
N VAL A 134 -0.60 6.67 4.36
CA VAL A 134 -1.46 7.76 3.88
C VAL A 134 -1.48 8.92 4.88
N GLY A 135 -1.67 8.65 6.16
CA GLY A 135 -1.63 9.66 7.22
C GLY A 135 -0.29 10.38 7.29
N LEU A 136 0.82 9.64 7.17
CA LEU A 136 2.17 10.19 7.14
C LEU A 136 2.38 11.10 5.92
N ALA A 137 1.92 10.69 4.73
CA ALA A 137 2.02 11.50 3.52
C ALA A 137 1.24 12.83 3.64
N ILE A 138 0.02 12.79 4.20
CA ILE A 138 -0.79 13.99 4.47
C ILE A 138 -0.07 14.91 5.46
N PHE A 139 0.44 14.35 6.55
CA PHE A 139 1.17 15.13 7.57
C PHE A 139 2.42 15.80 6.98
N LEU A 140 3.21 15.07 6.21
CA LEU A 140 4.39 15.62 5.53
C LEU A 140 4.01 16.71 4.52
N GLY A 141 2.90 16.56 3.80
CA GLY A 141 2.37 17.58 2.88
C GLY A 141 2.03 18.87 3.62
N LEU A 142 1.31 18.77 4.73
CA LEU A 142 0.99 19.92 5.59
C LEU A 142 2.26 20.58 6.16
N LEU A 143 3.20 19.79 6.64
CA LEU A 143 4.48 20.28 7.15
C LEU A 143 5.28 21.00 6.05
N GLY A 144 5.26 20.47 4.82
CA GLY A 144 5.90 21.10 3.67
C GLY A 144 5.30 22.46 3.32
N THR A 145 3.97 22.59 3.36
CA THR A 145 3.30 23.90 3.15
C THR A 145 3.64 24.91 4.25
N PHE A 146 3.63 24.47 5.50
CA PHE A 146 4.03 25.31 6.63
C PHE A 146 5.48 25.80 6.50
N TRP A 147 6.41 24.91 6.13
CA TRP A 147 7.79 25.25 5.89
C TRP A 147 7.94 26.27 4.75
N GLY A 148 7.22 26.07 3.64
CA GLY A 148 7.20 27.01 2.52
C GLY A 148 6.74 28.41 2.95
N LEU A 149 5.70 28.49 3.79
CA LEU A 149 5.22 29.76 4.35
C LEU A 149 6.30 30.44 5.21
N LEU A 150 6.99 29.70 6.07
CA LEU A 150 8.09 30.25 6.89
C LEU A 150 9.22 30.83 6.04
N VAL A 151 9.60 30.16 4.96
CA VAL A 151 10.64 30.63 4.02
C VAL A 151 10.18 31.94 3.36
N THR A 152 8.93 32.00 2.93
CA THR A 152 8.35 33.20 2.30
C THR A 152 8.33 34.39 3.28
N ILE A 153 7.91 34.19 4.53
CA ILE A 153 7.88 35.23 5.55
C ILE A 153 9.31 35.76 5.83
N ARG A 154 10.29 34.88 5.91
CA ARG A 154 11.71 35.28 6.09
C ARG A 154 12.20 36.13 4.92
N ALA A 155 11.93 35.70 3.69
CA ALA A 155 12.32 36.45 2.50
C ALA A 155 11.72 37.87 2.47
N VAL A 156 10.43 38.01 2.86
CA VAL A 156 9.77 39.29 2.97
C VAL A 156 10.40 40.15 4.09
N ALA A 157 10.67 39.59 5.24
CA ALA A 157 11.32 40.26 6.35
C ALA A 157 12.71 40.82 5.96
N ASP A 158 13.51 40.01 5.24
CA ASP A 158 14.83 40.40 4.73
C ASP A 158 14.75 41.59 3.75
N ILE A 159 13.76 41.60 2.86
CA ILE A 159 13.52 42.67 1.91
C ILE A 159 13.17 43.95 2.69
N ILE A 160 12.24 43.89 3.65
CA ILE A 160 11.84 45.06 4.45
C ILE A 160 13.03 45.58 5.27
N GLY A 161 13.82 44.66 5.88
CA GLY A 161 15.02 45.04 6.63
C GLY A 161 16.06 45.77 5.76
N SER A 162 16.27 45.32 4.52
CA SER A 162 17.21 45.94 3.58
C SER A 162 16.76 47.34 3.12
N LEU A 163 15.46 47.58 3.03
CA LEU A 163 14.92 48.89 2.68
C LEU A 163 14.95 49.87 3.86
N GLY A 164 14.84 49.40 5.10
CA GLY A 164 14.87 50.22 6.31
C GLY A 164 16.27 50.69 6.73
N VAL A 165 17.34 50.08 6.24
CA VAL A 165 18.73 50.45 6.56
C VAL A 165 19.32 51.49 5.59
N GLY A 166 18.60 51.81 4.50
CA GLY A 166 18.97 52.81 3.47
C GLY A 166 18.39 54.23 3.66
N ALA A 167 17.69 54.48 4.76
CA ALA A 167 17.15 55.77 5.15
C ALA A 167 17.87 56.27 6.43
#